data_d98ef119931db100d4dff37d661bcf80
#
_entry.id   d98ef119931db100d4dff37d661bcf80
#
_cell.length_a   1.000
_cell.length_b   1.000
_cell.length_c   1.000
_cell.angle_alpha   90.00
_cell.angle_beta   90.00
_cell.angle_gamma   90.00
#
_symmetry.space_group_name_H-M   'P 1'
#
loop_
_entity.id
_entity.type
_entity.pdbx_description
1 polymer ?
#
loop_
_entity_poly.entity_id
_entity_poly.type
_entity_poly.pdbx_seq_one_letter_code
_entity_poly.pdbx_strand_id
1 'polypeptide(L)'
;MAGHRNYSFVLTKASAVDKCNKAELSELSVRYEKWTQAVSDYDDYKQYQPVMKEYQALSGLRKNSFKKKHETELENYAIYRDRVKAVMPENMKISKPYIDKQLAEVLAQQEQIQRKSSRVAADLARLSVFKGNLREMEAQQRADEQAREQNRDKKHENTI
;
A
#
# COMPACT_ATOMS: atom_id res chain seq x y z
N MET A 1 38.81 5.55 -4.00
CA MET A 1 37.89 4.87 -4.96
C MET A 1 36.94 3.84 -4.34
N ALA A 2 37.18 3.28 -3.17
CA ALA A 2 36.28 2.29 -2.52
C ALA A 2 34.92 2.89 -2.03
N GLY A 3 34.91 4.14 -1.59
CA GLY A 3 33.71 4.79 -1.04
C GLY A 3 32.57 5.00 -2.04
N HIS A 4 32.88 5.33 -3.29
CA HIS A 4 31.88 5.55 -4.34
C HIS A 4 31.12 4.29 -4.75
N ARG A 5 31.79 3.14 -4.78
CA ARG A 5 31.15 1.85 -5.14
C ARG A 5 30.16 1.41 -4.05
N ASN A 6 30.53 1.55 -2.78
CA ASN A 6 29.64 1.20 -1.67
C ASN A 6 28.40 2.09 -1.63
N TYR A 7 28.55 3.40 -1.85
CA TYR A 7 27.43 4.33 -1.87
C TYR A 7 26.42 4.01 -2.99
N SER A 8 26.88 3.81 -4.22
CA SER A 8 26.03 3.47 -5.36
C SER A 8 25.24 2.18 -5.11
N PHE A 9 25.86 1.17 -4.52
CA PHE A 9 25.22 -0.10 -4.19
C PHE A 9 24.13 0.06 -3.11
N VAL A 10 24.39 0.83 -2.06
CA VAL A 10 23.41 1.09 -0.99
C VAL A 10 22.21 1.88 -1.53
N LEU A 11 22.44 2.88 -2.37
CA LEU A 11 21.38 3.67 -3.01
C LEU A 11 20.50 2.80 -3.91
N THR A 12 21.10 1.92 -4.72
CA THR A 12 20.36 1.00 -5.59
C THR A 12 19.49 0.04 -4.79
N LYS A 13 20.00 -0.52 -3.69
CA LYS A 13 19.23 -1.38 -2.80
C LYS A 13 18.06 -0.65 -2.15
N ALA A 14 18.29 0.54 -1.60
CA ALA A 14 17.24 1.34 -0.97
C ALA A 14 16.13 1.72 -1.96
N SER A 15 16.49 2.09 -3.19
CA SER A 15 15.53 2.40 -4.25
C SER A 15 14.73 1.17 -4.68
N ALA A 16 15.33 -0.02 -4.75
CA ALA A 16 14.63 -1.26 -5.06
C ALA A 16 13.62 -1.63 -3.97
N VAL A 17 13.99 -1.47 -2.70
CA VAL A 17 13.09 -1.71 -1.55
C VAL A 17 11.91 -0.72 -1.57
N ASP A 18 12.14 0.55 -1.88
CA ASP A 18 11.06 1.55 -1.99
C ASP A 18 10.05 1.18 -3.09
N LYS A 19 10.53 0.75 -4.25
CA LYS A 19 9.66 0.26 -5.34
C LYS A 19 8.84 -0.96 -4.91
N CYS A 20 9.46 -1.92 -4.22
CA CYS A 20 8.79 -3.11 -3.74
C CYS A 20 7.69 -2.74 -2.72
N ASN A 21 8.00 -1.89 -1.75
CA ASN A 21 7.04 -1.41 -0.75
C ASN A 21 5.83 -0.70 -1.41
N LYS A 22 6.07 0.12 -2.44
CA LYS A 22 4.99 0.80 -3.19
C LYS A 22 4.08 -0.18 -3.93
N ALA A 23 4.64 -1.21 -4.55
CA ALA A 23 3.87 -2.26 -5.20
C ALA A 23 3.01 -3.04 -4.18
N GLU A 24 3.60 -3.46 -3.05
CA GLU A 24 2.86 -4.13 -1.97
C GLU A 24 1.74 -3.26 -1.40
N LEU A 25 1.96 -1.96 -1.19
CA LEU A 25 0.93 -1.03 -0.73
C LEU A 25 -0.21 -0.91 -1.74
N SER A 26 0.08 -0.91 -3.04
CA SER A 26 -0.95 -0.89 -4.09
C SER A 26 -1.82 -2.15 -4.05
N GLU A 27 -1.23 -3.34 -3.92
CA GLU A 27 -1.97 -4.60 -3.79
C GLU A 27 -2.81 -4.63 -2.50
N LEU A 28 -2.26 -4.17 -1.40
CA LEU A 28 -2.98 -4.08 -0.12
C LEU A 28 -4.14 -3.08 -0.18
N SER A 29 -4.03 -2.00 -0.95
CA SER A 29 -5.13 -1.05 -1.17
C SER A 29 -6.31 -1.71 -1.87
N VAL A 30 -6.07 -2.51 -2.91
CA VAL A 30 -7.12 -3.28 -3.59
C VAL A 30 -7.78 -4.27 -2.64
N ARG A 31 -6.99 -4.97 -1.81
CA ARG A 31 -7.53 -5.88 -0.80
C ARG A 31 -8.33 -5.15 0.28
N TYR A 32 -7.89 -3.98 0.70
CA TYR A 32 -8.61 -3.14 1.65
C TYR A 32 -9.97 -2.72 1.12
N GLU A 33 -10.04 -2.22 -0.12
CA GLU A 33 -11.31 -1.85 -0.77
C GLU A 33 -12.26 -3.05 -0.87
N LYS A 34 -11.75 -4.22 -1.26
CA LYS A 34 -12.53 -5.46 -1.32
C LYS A 34 -13.18 -5.80 0.02
N TRP A 35 -12.41 -5.76 1.12
CA TRP A 35 -12.93 -6.14 2.43
C TRP A 35 -13.81 -5.06 3.05
N THR A 36 -13.54 -3.78 2.77
CA THR A 36 -14.41 -2.67 3.18
C THR A 36 -15.77 -2.78 2.48
N GLN A 37 -15.79 -3.09 1.19
CA GLN A 37 -17.03 -3.34 0.46
C GLN A 37 -17.77 -4.56 1.02
N ALA A 38 -17.06 -5.62 1.38
CA ALA A 38 -17.67 -6.82 1.98
C ALA A 38 -18.33 -6.53 3.34
N VAL A 39 -17.77 -5.61 4.14
CA VAL A 39 -18.42 -5.14 5.39
C VAL A 39 -19.73 -4.44 5.08
N SER A 40 -19.74 -3.52 4.11
CA SER A 40 -20.97 -2.81 3.69
C SER A 40 -22.01 -3.78 3.14
N ASP A 41 -21.62 -4.67 2.22
CA ASP A 41 -22.52 -5.66 1.64
C ASP A 41 -23.09 -6.63 2.69
N TYR A 42 -22.31 -6.94 3.73
CA TYR A 42 -22.78 -7.75 4.85
C TYR A 42 -23.85 -7.03 5.68
N ASP A 43 -23.65 -5.75 5.95
CA ASP A 43 -24.60 -4.94 6.73
C ASP A 43 -25.92 -4.80 5.96
N ASP A 44 -25.87 -4.55 4.65
CA ASP A 44 -27.03 -4.54 3.76
C ASP A 44 -27.72 -5.92 3.70
N TYR A 45 -26.96 -7.01 3.55
CA TYR A 45 -27.49 -8.37 3.64
C TYR A 45 -28.26 -8.62 4.92
N LYS A 46 -27.72 -8.15 6.05
CA LYS A 46 -28.36 -8.29 7.37
C LYS A 46 -29.63 -7.44 7.49
N GLN A 47 -29.65 -6.27 6.87
CA GLN A 47 -30.82 -5.39 6.86
C GLN A 47 -32.02 -6.06 6.18
N TYR A 48 -31.82 -6.79 5.09
CA TYR A 48 -32.90 -7.48 4.36
C TYR A 48 -33.17 -8.90 4.87
N GLN A 49 -32.39 -9.45 5.78
CA GLN A 49 -32.55 -10.80 6.31
C GLN A 49 -33.92 -11.04 6.97
N PRO A 50 -34.53 -10.11 7.74
CA PRO A 50 -35.85 -10.29 8.33
C PRO A 50 -36.94 -10.52 7.29
N VAL A 51 -36.94 -9.72 6.20
CA VAL A 51 -37.92 -9.85 5.09
C VAL A 51 -37.81 -11.23 4.42
N MET A 52 -36.60 -11.71 4.21
CA MET A 52 -36.37 -13.05 3.66
C MET A 52 -36.85 -14.16 4.61
N LYS A 53 -36.65 -14.03 5.92
CA LYS A 53 -37.15 -14.99 6.91
C LYS A 53 -38.67 -15.04 6.92
N GLU A 54 -39.32 -13.88 6.88
CA GLU A 54 -40.78 -13.80 6.82
C GLU A 54 -41.30 -14.43 5.53
N TYR A 55 -40.70 -14.13 4.36
CA TYR A 55 -41.02 -14.76 3.10
C TYR A 55 -40.90 -16.28 3.12
N GLN A 56 -39.86 -16.82 3.77
CA GLN A 56 -39.64 -18.26 3.89
C GLN A 56 -40.67 -18.95 4.80
N ALA A 57 -41.20 -18.24 5.79
CA ALA A 57 -42.23 -18.77 6.68
C ALA A 57 -43.63 -18.81 6.05
N LEU A 58 -43.84 -18.08 4.96
CA LEU A 58 -45.13 -18.03 4.25
C LEU A 58 -45.31 -19.16 3.23
N SER A 59 -46.55 -19.54 2.97
CA SER A 59 -46.91 -20.54 1.95
C SER A 59 -48.11 -20.09 1.10
N GLY A 60 -48.27 -20.71 -0.05
CA GLY A 60 -49.43 -20.54 -0.94
C GLY A 60 -49.62 -19.10 -1.42
N LEU A 61 -50.86 -18.67 -1.46
CA LEU A 61 -51.27 -17.34 -1.95
C LEU A 61 -50.65 -16.17 -1.17
N ARG A 62 -50.48 -16.35 0.16
CA ARG A 62 -49.84 -15.34 1.02
C ARG A 62 -48.41 -15.09 0.64
N LYS A 63 -47.67 -16.14 0.28
CA LYS A 63 -46.28 -16.04 -0.18
C LYS A 63 -46.17 -15.26 -1.49
N ASN A 64 -47.06 -15.49 -2.43
CA ASN A 64 -47.08 -14.77 -3.72
C ASN A 64 -47.42 -13.29 -3.54
N SER A 65 -48.39 -12.97 -2.68
CA SER A 65 -48.73 -11.58 -2.36
C SER A 65 -47.59 -10.84 -1.66
N PHE A 66 -46.95 -11.50 -0.71
CA PHE A 66 -45.78 -10.97 -0.01
C PHE A 66 -44.62 -10.72 -0.97
N LYS A 67 -44.33 -11.67 -1.85
CA LYS A 67 -43.29 -11.52 -2.88
C LYS A 67 -43.50 -10.28 -3.73
N LYS A 68 -44.73 -10.06 -4.23
CA LYS A 68 -45.04 -8.88 -5.04
C LYS A 68 -44.85 -7.57 -4.28
N LYS A 69 -45.19 -7.55 -2.99
CA LYS A 69 -45.07 -6.36 -2.15
C LYS A 69 -43.64 -6.03 -1.77
N HIS A 70 -42.78 -7.05 -1.59
CA HIS A 70 -41.39 -6.94 -1.11
C HIS A 70 -40.37 -7.43 -2.16
N GLU A 71 -40.69 -7.30 -3.45
CA GLU A 71 -39.85 -7.82 -4.54
C GLU A 71 -38.44 -7.22 -4.50
N THR A 72 -38.34 -5.91 -4.43
CA THR A 72 -37.06 -5.20 -4.37
C THR A 72 -36.22 -5.59 -3.15
N GLU A 73 -36.85 -5.77 -1.99
CA GLU A 73 -36.15 -6.15 -0.75
C GLU A 73 -35.62 -7.58 -0.81
N LEU A 74 -36.41 -8.50 -1.43
CA LEU A 74 -35.99 -9.88 -1.65
C LEU A 74 -34.87 -10.00 -2.70
N GLU A 75 -34.92 -9.17 -3.75
CA GLU A 75 -33.85 -9.09 -4.74
C GLU A 75 -32.57 -8.52 -4.13
N ASN A 76 -32.66 -7.43 -3.36
CA ASN A 76 -31.52 -6.85 -2.67
C ASN A 76 -30.88 -7.86 -1.70
N TYR A 77 -31.69 -8.63 -0.94
CA TYR A 77 -31.18 -9.70 -0.11
C TYR A 77 -30.35 -10.71 -0.91
N ALA A 78 -30.84 -11.13 -2.07
CA ALA A 78 -30.13 -12.10 -2.92
C ALA A 78 -28.82 -11.52 -3.44
N ILE A 79 -28.85 -10.27 -3.93
CA ILE A 79 -27.68 -9.56 -4.48
C ILE A 79 -26.58 -9.46 -3.39
N TYR A 80 -26.91 -8.90 -2.22
CA TYR A 80 -25.90 -8.70 -1.17
C TYR A 80 -25.41 -10.03 -0.58
N ARG A 81 -26.29 -11.02 -0.42
CA ARG A 81 -25.88 -12.38 -0.03
C ARG A 81 -24.84 -12.95 -0.98
N ASP A 82 -25.07 -12.82 -2.27
CA ASP A 82 -24.19 -13.41 -3.29
C ASP A 82 -22.87 -12.65 -3.40
N ARG A 83 -22.88 -11.32 -3.23
CA ARG A 83 -21.66 -10.50 -3.13
C ARG A 83 -20.80 -10.91 -1.93
N VAL A 84 -21.41 -11.04 -0.77
CA VAL A 84 -20.68 -11.47 0.43
C VAL A 84 -20.15 -12.90 0.25
N LYS A 85 -20.94 -13.80 -0.33
CA LYS A 85 -20.49 -15.17 -0.61
C LYS A 85 -19.30 -15.21 -1.56
N ALA A 86 -19.26 -14.34 -2.56
CA ALA A 86 -18.17 -14.30 -3.55
C ALA A 86 -16.79 -13.98 -2.95
N VAL A 87 -16.73 -13.32 -1.78
CA VAL A 87 -15.49 -13.02 -1.08
C VAL A 87 -15.14 -14.04 0.01
N MET A 88 -16.08 -14.94 0.36
CA MET A 88 -15.86 -15.98 1.35
C MET A 88 -15.14 -17.18 0.73
N PRO A 89 -14.35 -17.94 1.50
CA PRO A 89 -13.83 -19.23 1.07
C PRO A 89 -14.93 -20.20 0.64
N GLU A 90 -14.62 -21.09 -0.31
CA GLU A 90 -15.54 -22.14 -0.70
C GLU A 90 -16.02 -22.94 0.53
N ASN A 91 -17.31 -23.27 0.54
CA ASN A 91 -17.98 -24.01 1.62
C ASN A 91 -18.03 -23.33 3.00
N MET A 92 -17.55 -22.08 3.14
CA MET A 92 -17.71 -21.32 4.37
C MET A 92 -19.09 -20.63 4.39
N LYS A 93 -19.74 -20.68 5.57
CA LYS A 93 -20.94 -19.85 5.81
C LYS A 93 -20.55 -18.38 5.93
N ILE A 94 -21.46 -17.49 5.52
CA ILE A 94 -21.28 -16.05 5.70
C ILE A 94 -21.01 -15.75 7.18
N SER A 95 -19.89 -15.11 7.47
CA SER A 95 -19.39 -14.85 8.81
C SER A 95 -18.82 -13.43 8.93
N LYS A 96 -19.48 -12.58 9.71
CA LYS A 96 -18.99 -11.23 10.01
C LYS A 96 -17.61 -11.25 10.67
N PRO A 97 -17.35 -12.10 11.70
CA PRO A 97 -16.03 -12.17 12.32
C PRO A 97 -14.90 -12.52 11.34
N TYR A 98 -15.18 -13.33 10.32
CA TYR A 98 -14.20 -13.62 9.29
C TYR A 98 -13.87 -12.39 8.43
N ILE A 99 -14.90 -11.66 7.99
CA ILE A 99 -14.75 -10.44 7.18
C ILE A 99 -13.96 -9.38 7.97
N ASP A 100 -14.33 -9.15 9.22
CA ASP A 100 -13.67 -8.18 10.11
C ASP A 100 -12.20 -8.57 10.36
N LYS A 101 -11.92 -9.86 10.54
CA LYS A 101 -10.55 -10.37 10.69
C LYS A 101 -9.72 -10.10 9.43
N GLN A 102 -10.25 -10.36 8.24
CA GLN A 102 -9.54 -10.12 6.99
C GLN A 102 -9.25 -8.63 6.78
N LEU A 103 -10.19 -7.75 7.10
CA LEU A 103 -9.98 -6.31 7.05
C LEU A 103 -8.89 -5.86 8.03
N ALA A 104 -8.93 -6.35 9.27
CA ALA A 104 -7.93 -6.04 10.28
C ALA A 104 -6.53 -6.52 9.89
N GLU A 105 -6.40 -7.71 9.28
CA GLU A 105 -5.13 -8.23 8.78
C GLU A 105 -4.55 -7.35 7.67
N VAL A 106 -5.38 -6.88 6.73
CA VAL A 106 -4.94 -5.98 5.65
C VAL A 106 -4.47 -4.64 6.23
N LEU A 107 -5.20 -4.06 7.17
CA LEU A 107 -4.81 -2.81 7.83
C LEU A 107 -3.48 -2.94 8.56
N ALA A 108 -3.27 -4.04 9.30
CA ALA A 108 -2.02 -4.29 9.99
C ALA A 108 -0.83 -4.43 9.02
N GLN A 109 -1.04 -5.11 7.88
CA GLN A 109 -0.03 -5.22 6.83
C GLN A 109 0.29 -3.87 6.19
N GLN A 110 -0.71 -3.05 5.87
CA GLN A 110 -0.52 -1.70 5.34
C GLN A 110 0.31 -0.84 6.30
N GLU A 111 -0.02 -0.83 7.58
CA GLU A 111 0.73 -0.08 8.60
C GLU A 111 2.19 -0.54 8.68
N GLN A 112 2.42 -1.85 8.64
CA GLN A 112 3.79 -2.40 8.67
C GLN A 112 4.61 -1.96 7.45
N ILE A 113 4.05 -2.05 6.25
CA ILE A 113 4.73 -1.62 5.01
C ILE A 113 4.95 -0.11 5.02
N GLN A 114 3.99 0.68 5.48
CA GLN A 114 4.12 2.12 5.58
C GLN A 114 5.24 2.55 6.53
N ARG A 115 5.39 1.87 7.66
CA ARG A 115 6.53 2.08 8.58
C ARG A 115 7.87 1.74 7.91
N LYS A 116 7.94 0.64 7.14
CA LYS A 116 9.15 0.27 6.37
C LYS A 116 9.47 1.33 5.31
N SER A 117 8.48 1.78 4.54
CA SER A 117 8.62 2.83 3.53
C SER A 117 9.14 4.14 4.12
N SER A 118 8.62 4.56 5.27
CA SER A 118 9.07 5.78 5.94
C SER A 118 10.54 5.69 6.37
N ARG A 119 10.99 4.54 6.84
CA ARG A 119 12.42 4.31 7.17
C ARG A 119 13.29 4.38 5.93
N VAL A 120 12.90 3.70 4.86
CA VAL A 120 13.65 3.73 3.59
C VAL A 120 13.71 5.14 3.01
N ALA A 121 12.62 5.91 3.06
CA ALA A 121 12.59 7.30 2.62
C ALA A 121 13.55 8.18 3.43
N ALA A 122 13.62 8.01 4.75
CA ALA A 122 14.56 8.72 5.62
C ALA A 122 16.03 8.36 5.27
N ASP A 123 16.31 7.08 5.00
CA ASP A 123 17.66 6.63 4.63
C ASP A 123 18.06 7.18 3.25
N LEU A 124 17.14 7.18 2.28
CA LEU A 124 17.37 7.80 0.96
C LEU A 124 17.66 9.32 1.08
N ALA A 125 16.93 10.02 1.93
CA ALA A 125 17.18 11.44 2.18
C ALA A 125 18.59 11.69 2.77
N ARG A 126 19.00 10.90 3.77
CA ARG A 126 20.35 10.95 4.36
C ARG A 126 21.43 10.67 3.33
N LEU A 127 21.24 9.64 2.48
CA LEU A 127 22.17 9.30 1.40
C LEU A 127 22.28 10.42 0.36
N SER A 128 21.18 11.13 0.07
CA SER A 128 21.19 12.27 -0.85
C SER A 128 22.03 13.43 -0.30
N VAL A 129 21.88 13.77 0.98
CA VAL A 129 22.70 14.79 1.66
C VAL A 129 24.17 14.39 1.64
N PHE A 130 24.48 13.14 1.99
CA PHE A 130 25.87 12.64 1.96
C PHE A 130 26.50 12.77 0.57
N LYS A 131 25.76 12.46 -0.49
CA LYS A 131 26.21 12.64 -1.88
C LYS A 131 26.48 14.11 -2.21
N GLY A 132 25.66 15.03 -1.73
CA GLY A 132 25.87 16.45 -1.87
C GLY A 132 27.22 16.88 -1.25
N ASN A 133 27.42 16.50 0.00
CA ASN A 133 28.65 16.84 0.74
C ASN A 133 29.90 16.25 0.08
N LEU A 134 29.86 15.01 -0.42
CA LEU A 134 30.99 14.42 -1.15
C LEU A 134 31.36 15.20 -2.41
N ARG A 135 30.36 15.64 -3.19
CA ARG A 135 30.59 16.44 -4.39
C ARG A 135 31.23 17.80 -4.07
N GLU A 136 30.79 18.43 -2.98
CA GLU A 136 31.36 19.70 -2.51
C GLU A 136 32.81 19.51 -2.07
N MET A 137 33.12 18.46 -1.31
CA MET A 137 34.51 18.14 -0.93
C MET A 137 35.41 17.87 -2.13
N GLU A 138 34.94 17.11 -3.12
CA GLU A 138 35.69 16.84 -4.35
C GLU A 138 35.91 18.11 -5.18
N ALA A 139 34.91 19.00 -5.22
CA ALA A 139 35.05 20.28 -5.92
C ALA A 139 36.09 21.18 -5.21
N GLN A 140 36.08 21.22 -3.88
CA GLN A 140 37.05 21.96 -3.09
C GLN A 140 38.47 21.42 -3.27
N GLN A 141 38.63 20.09 -3.22
CA GLN A 141 39.94 19.45 -3.47
C GLN A 141 40.52 19.80 -4.85
N ARG A 142 39.69 19.75 -5.90
CA ARG A 142 40.11 20.16 -7.25
C ARG A 142 40.49 21.61 -7.34
N ALA A 143 39.76 22.52 -6.68
CA ALA A 143 40.08 23.92 -6.63
C ALA A 143 41.42 24.18 -5.90
N ASP A 144 41.67 23.50 -4.79
CA ASP A 144 42.90 23.58 -4.03
C ASP A 144 44.13 23.04 -4.83
N GLU A 145 43.96 21.94 -5.58
CA GLU A 145 44.96 21.38 -6.45
C GLU A 145 45.33 22.36 -7.58
N GLN A 146 44.33 22.92 -8.25
CA GLN A 146 44.55 23.94 -9.30
C GLN A 146 45.23 25.18 -8.76
N ALA A 147 44.87 25.68 -7.58
CA ALA A 147 45.54 26.80 -6.96
C ALA A 147 47.02 26.51 -6.63
N ARG A 148 47.31 25.27 -6.18
CA ARG A 148 48.71 24.86 -5.93
C ARG A 148 49.55 24.74 -7.24
N GLU A 149 48.97 24.25 -8.31
CA GLU A 149 49.63 24.17 -9.62
C GLU A 149 49.93 25.57 -10.15
N GLN A 150 48.94 26.48 -10.13
CA GLN A 150 49.17 27.89 -10.56
C GLN A 150 50.25 28.61 -9.74
N ASN A 151 50.34 28.34 -8.44
CA ASN A 151 51.38 28.89 -7.60
C ASN A 151 52.77 28.30 -7.86
N ARG A 152 52.86 27.04 -8.31
CA ARG A 152 54.10 26.42 -8.73
C ARG A 152 54.59 27.05 -10.02
N ASP A 153 53.74 27.24 -11.02
CA ASP A 153 54.09 27.83 -12.30
C ASP A 153 54.57 29.26 -12.14
N LYS A 154 53.93 30.10 -11.33
CA LYS A 154 54.35 31.43 -11.00
C LYS A 154 55.71 31.52 -10.28
N LYS A 155 56.07 30.52 -9.46
CA LYS A 155 57.38 30.43 -8.85
C LYS A 155 58.48 30.07 -9.86
N HIS A 156 58.19 29.24 -10.87
CA HIS A 156 59.11 28.90 -11.92
C HIS A 156 59.38 30.07 -12.88
N GLU A 157 58.41 30.91 -13.20
CA GLU A 157 58.55 32.09 -14.04
C GLU A 157 59.37 33.20 -13.35
N ASN A 158 59.33 33.32 -12.02
CA ASN A 158 60.08 34.33 -11.28
C ASN A 158 61.53 33.90 -10.96
N THR A 159 62.03 32.74 -11.42
CA THR A 159 63.37 32.23 -11.11
C THR A 159 64.30 32.25 -12.31
N ILE A 160 63.85 32.82 -13.45
CA ILE A 160 64.63 33.07 -14.67
C ILE A 160 64.97 34.56 -14.71
#